data_abc4e980ceb243706bfc03dc959b359b
#
_entry.id   abc4e980ceb243706bfc03dc959b359b
#
_cell.length_a   1.000
_cell.length_b   1.000
_cell.length_c   1.000
_cell.angle_alpha   90.00
_cell.angle_beta   90.00
_cell.angle_gamma   90.00
#
_symmetry.space_group_name_H-M   'P 1'
#
loop_
_entity.id
_entity.type
_entity.pdbx_description
1 polymer ?
#
loop_
_entity_poly.entity_id
_entity_poly.type
_entity_poly.pdbx_seq_one_letter_code
_entity_poly.pdbx_strand_id
1 'polypeptide(L)'
;MKIDVIGPLELPKAQGGVTRHCEEIYARIAADGNEVRVLCAGGPGSTTYRGLRVRNLRTARSSGWERLTYAWASSFAAFRGDADIVHYHSFASSAFCALPKLRGKKVVTTAHRIEWQDAKWGRLTRAFLKFSERAALRTSDALIAVSQALKDDLMSRSSRAERITVISNGITRAEPVPSSELEALGVRPNDYFLVVGRVVPEKGIDVAITAYLELLGRGDGQDSDMPSGMTADLVIVGAARRAGNEYEAALKRQAAPAGGRIHFLGVQPPEVVAALYDHATALLAPSYQEGQPLVVAEAMAAGCCVVASDIAAHLELLDDTATFFPTGDAHALANAIAVILAAPEAARDFGARAATRIAQGDYSWDAAAIATERVLASL
;
A
#
# COMPACT_ATOMS: atom_id res chain seq x y z
N MET A 1 -3.75 12.33 25.86
CA MET A 1 -2.95 13.20 24.98
C MET A 1 -3.87 13.84 23.94
N LYS A 2 -3.51 15.05 23.48
CA LYS A 2 -4.17 15.67 22.31
C LYS A 2 -3.26 15.54 21.09
N ILE A 3 -3.75 14.89 20.04
CA ILE A 3 -2.95 14.50 18.88
C ILE A 3 -3.57 15.08 17.60
N ASP A 4 -2.78 15.84 16.83
CA ASP A 4 -3.09 16.21 15.45
C ASP A 4 -2.44 15.22 14.48
N VAL A 5 -3.23 14.59 13.63
CA VAL A 5 -2.80 13.65 12.60
C VAL A 5 -2.85 14.31 11.23
N ILE A 6 -1.72 14.28 10.52
CA ILE A 6 -1.54 14.89 9.20
C ILE A 6 -1.03 13.82 8.22
N GLY A 7 -1.74 13.59 7.11
CA GLY A 7 -1.33 12.59 6.11
C GLY A 7 -2.49 12.15 5.22
N PRO A 8 -3.60 11.65 5.78
CA PRO A 8 -4.78 11.35 5.00
C PRO A 8 -5.32 12.60 4.31
N LEU A 9 -5.50 12.53 2.99
CA LEU A 9 -6.12 13.65 2.26
C LEU A 9 -7.64 13.70 2.46
N GLU A 10 -8.26 12.55 2.65
CA GLU A 10 -9.70 12.40 2.85
C GLU A 10 -9.97 11.31 3.89
N LEU A 11 -10.98 11.53 4.73
CA LEU A 11 -11.50 10.57 5.68
C LEU A 11 -13.03 10.80 5.82
N PRO A 12 -13.90 9.78 5.77
CA PRO A 12 -13.64 8.33 5.72
C PRO A 12 -13.45 7.73 4.33
N LYS A 13 -13.54 8.41 3.25
CA LYS A 13 -13.67 7.84 1.88
C LYS A 13 -12.37 7.56 1.13
N ALA A 14 -11.20 7.74 1.73
CA ALA A 14 -9.96 7.60 0.99
C ALA A 14 -9.54 6.13 0.79
N GLN A 15 -9.07 5.85 -0.42
CA GLN A 15 -8.43 4.58 -0.77
C GLN A 15 -6.92 4.68 -0.54
N GLY A 16 -6.31 3.63 0.02
CA GLY A 16 -4.87 3.51 0.12
C GLY A 16 -4.35 3.23 1.53
N GLY A 17 -3.16 2.63 1.59
CA GLY A 17 -2.56 2.12 2.81
C GLY A 17 -2.36 3.16 3.92
N VAL A 18 -1.95 4.40 3.58
CA VAL A 18 -1.76 5.47 4.58
C VAL A 18 -3.06 5.85 5.27
N THR A 19 -4.17 5.95 4.52
CA THR A 19 -5.47 6.28 5.12
C THR A 19 -5.96 5.14 6.01
N ARG A 20 -5.89 3.89 5.52
CA ARG A 20 -6.24 2.72 6.31
C ARG A 20 -5.41 2.62 7.59
N HIS A 21 -4.09 2.83 7.49
CA HIS A 21 -3.20 2.90 8.65
C HIS A 21 -3.69 3.93 9.67
N CYS A 22 -3.98 5.16 9.22
CA CYS A 22 -4.46 6.21 10.12
C CYS A 22 -5.82 5.87 10.74
N GLU A 23 -6.76 5.32 9.98
CA GLU A 23 -8.06 4.91 10.49
C GLU A 23 -7.93 3.84 11.57
N GLU A 24 -7.16 2.79 11.30
CA GLU A 24 -7.05 1.66 12.21
C GLU A 24 -6.28 2.01 13.49
N ILE A 25 -5.19 2.73 13.38
CA ILE A 25 -4.36 3.11 14.54
C ILE A 25 -5.06 4.15 15.40
N TYR A 26 -5.54 5.23 14.78
CA TYR A 26 -6.05 6.34 15.59
C TYR A 26 -7.46 6.12 16.12
N ALA A 27 -8.28 5.28 15.49
CA ALA A 27 -9.55 4.86 16.10
C ALA A 27 -9.32 4.10 17.43
N ARG A 28 -8.27 3.28 17.50
CA ARG A 28 -7.87 2.57 18.72
C ARG A 28 -7.30 3.52 19.77
N ILE A 29 -6.36 4.37 19.38
CA ILE A 29 -5.78 5.39 20.28
C ILE A 29 -6.87 6.33 20.82
N ALA A 30 -7.89 6.67 20.03
CA ALA A 30 -9.01 7.47 20.51
C ALA A 30 -9.92 6.70 21.47
N ALA A 31 -10.11 5.39 21.25
CA ALA A 31 -10.88 4.53 22.17
C ALA A 31 -10.20 4.41 23.54
N ASP A 32 -8.88 4.53 23.61
CA ASP A 32 -8.08 4.55 24.85
C ASP A 32 -8.11 5.93 25.56
N GLY A 33 -9.04 6.81 25.17
CA GLY A 33 -9.30 8.09 25.84
C GLY A 33 -8.44 9.27 25.37
N ASN A 34 -7.72 9.13 24.26
CA ASN A 34 -6.96 10.24 23.68
C ASN A 34 -7.85 11.12 22.77
N GLU A 35 -7.60 12.42 22.75
CA GLU A 35 -8.24 13.34 21.83
C GLU A 35 -7.48 13.36 20.50
N VAL A 36 -8.04 12.75 19.45
CA VAL A 36 -7.43 12.68 18.13
C VAL A 36 -8.17 13.55 17.14
N ARG A 37 -7.44 14.45 16.46
CA ARG A 37 -7.94 15.27 15.37
C ARG A 37 -7.17 14.96 14.08
N VAL A 38 -7.87 14.53 13.04
CA VAL A 38 -7.29 14.26 11.72
C VAL A 38 -7.52 15.47 10.83
N LEU A 39 -6.43 16.04 10.29
CA LEU A 39 -6.47 17.19 9.41
C LEU A 39 -6.45 16.71 7.95
N CYS A 40 -7.57 16.82 7.26
CA CYS A 40 -7.77 16.38 5.87
C CYS A 40 -7.78 17.53 4.88
N ALA A 41 -7.58 17.24 3.59
CA ALA A 41 -7.78 18.17 2.48
C ALA A 41 -9.27 18.27 2.13
N GLY A 42 -9.68 19.37 1.47
CA GLY A 42 -11.05 19.53 0.97
C GLY A 42 -11.59 20.94 1.20
N GLY A 43 -12.90 21.07 1.35
CA GLY A 43 -13.56 22.32 1.76
C GLY A 43 -13.62 22.43 3.29
N PRO A 44 -13.90 23.63 3.84
CA PRO A 44 -14.00 23.79 5.28
C PRO A 44 -15.16 22.94 5.84
N GLY A 45 -14.88 22.16 6.86
CA GLY A 45 -15.86 21.33 7.54
C GLY A 45 -15.23 20.52 8.67
N SER A 46 -16.06 20.03 9.56
CA SER A 46 -15.65 19.11 10.62
C SER A 46 -16.70 18.03 10.79
N THR A 47 -16.24 16.79 10.92
CA THR A 47 -17.09 15.62 11.14
C THR A 47 -16.46 14.73 12.21
N THR A 48 -17.22 13.78 12.73
CA THR A 48 -16.69 12.73 13.61
C THR A 48 -16.80 11.40 12.90
N TYR A 49 -15.73 10.60 12.95
CA TYR A 49 -15.66 9.28 12.34
C TYR A 49 -14.85 8.33 13.21
N ARG A 50 -15.44 7.21 13.65
CA ARG A 50 -14.81 6.19 14.53
C ARG A 50 -14.11 6.80 15.75
N GLY A 51 -14.72 7.80 16.41
CA GLY A 51 -14.13 8.50 17.55
C GLY A 51 -13.14 9.62 17.20
N LEU A 52 -12.76 9.76 15.93
CA LEU A 52 -11.83 10.77 15.45
C LEU A 52 -12.55 12.08 15.09
N ARG A 53 -11.98 13.21 15.47
CA ARG A 53 -12.43 14.53 14.99
C ARG A 53 -11.77 14.82 13.64
N VAL A 54 -12.49 14.74 12.54
CA VAL A 54 -11.98 15.04 11.19
C VAL A 54 -12.23 16.51 10.87
N ARG A 55 -11.16 17.25 10.59
CA ARG A 55 -11.23 18.65 10.16
C ARG A 55 -10.70 18.81 8.74
N ASN A 56 -11.57 19.24 7.84
CA ASN A 56 -11.19 19.55 6.46
C ASN A 56 -10.63 20.96 6.33
N LEU A 57 -9.54 21.10 5.58
CA LEU A 57 -8.82 22.34 5.35
C LEU A 57 -8.97 22.76 3.88
N ARG A 58 -9.00 24.06 3.63
CA ARG A 58 -8.96 24.60 2.26
C ARG A 58 -7.59 24.34 1.65
N THR A 59 -7.58 23.59 0.55
CA THR A 59 -6.39 23.24 -0.24
C THR A 59 -6.64 23.50 -1.71
N ALA A 60 -5.58 23.66 -2.50
CA ALA A 60 -5.71 23.74 -3.94
C ALA A 60 -6.22 22.39 -4.50
N ARG A 61 -7.10 22.44 -5.50
CA ARG A 61 -7.68 21.24 -6.14
C ARG A 61 -6.86 20.74 -7.34
N SER A 62 -5.80 21.45 -7.73
CA SER A 62 -4.93 21.02 -8.83
C SER A 62 -3.88 20.00 -8.35
N SER A 63 -3.63 18.95 -9.14
CA SER A 63 -2.76 17.83 -8.77
C SER A 63 -1.32 18.23 -8.40
N GLY A 64 -0.81 19.36 -8.91
CA GLY A 64 0.55 19.82 -8.61
C GLY A 64 0.67 20.57 -7.28
N TRP A 65 -0.35 21.36 -6.92
CA TRP A 65 -0.33 22.23 -5.73
C TRP A 65 -1.06 21.65 -4.52
N GLU A 66 -1.89 20.62 -4.72
CA GLU A 66 -2.70 20.01 -3.66
C GLU A 66 -1.84 19.57 -2.48
N ARG A 67 -0.75 18.84 -2.73
CA ARG A 67 0.13 18.32 -1.67
C ARG A 67 0.87 19.43 -0.93
N LEU A 68 1.39 20.42 -1.65
CA LEU A 68 2.11 21.53 -1.05
C LEU A 68 1.18 22.39 -0.19
N THR A 69 0.00 22.75 -0.72
CA THR A 69 -0.98 23.54 0.01
C THR A 69 -1.58 22.77 1.20
N TYR A 70 -1.73 21.46 1.07
CA TYR A 70 -2.13 20.60 2.18
C TYR A 70 -1.07 20.55 3.28
N ALA A 71 0.20 20.30 2.94
CA ALA A 71 1.29 20.27 3.90
C ALA A 71 1.42 21.60 4.65
N TRP A 72 1.28 22.73 3.95
CA TRP A 72 1.27 24.06 4.57
C TRP A 72 0.06 24.27 5.47
N ALA A 73 -1.16 24.10 4.94
CA ALA A 73 -2.41 24.37 5.66
C ALA A 73 -2.55 23.50 6.91
N SER A 74 -2.18 22.21 6.84
CA SER A 74 -2.25 21.29 7.96
C SER A 74 -1.20 21.61 9.03
N SER A 75 0.04 21.91 8.65
CA SER A 75 1.08 22.33 9.60
C SER A 75 0.75 23.66 10.27
N PHE A 76 0.16 24.62 9.53
CA PHE A 76 -0.28 25.89 10.09
C PHE A 76 -1.49 25.73 11.02
N ALA A 77 -2.45 24.86 10.65
CA ALA A 77 -3.58 24.53 11.52
C ALA A 77 -3.11 23.87 12.83
N ALA A 78 -2.16 22.93 12.74
CA ALA A 78 -1.54 22.30 13.89
C ALA A 78 -0.74 23.30 14.74
N PHE A 79 0.01 24.23 14.13
CA PHE A 79 0.72 25.30 14.84
C PHE A 79 -0.23 26.17 15.69
N ARG A 80 -1.42 26.50 15.16
CA ARG A 80 -2.43 27.31 15.87
C ARG A 80 -3.34 26.52 16.80
N GLY A 81 -3.38 25.21 16.66
CA GLY A 81 -4.22 24.32 17.45
C GLY A 81 -3.68 24.12 18.88
N ASP A 82 -4.38 23.31 19.62
CA ASP A 82 -4.12 22.98 21.04
C ASP A 82 -3.56 21.57 21.27
N ALA A 83 -3.20 20.85 20.20
CA ALA A 83 -2.62 19.53 20.29
C ALA A 83 -1.22 19.57 20.94
N ASP A 84 -0.93 18.57 21.75
CA ASP A 84 0.38 18.37 22.37
C ASP A 84 1.38 17.78 21.37
N ILE A 85 0.87 16.86 20.53
CA ILE A 85 1.64 16.09 19.56
C ILE A 85 1.07 16.32 18.15
N VAL A 86 1.96 16.47 17.17
CA VAL A 86 1.61 16.50 15.74
C VAL A 86 2.28 15.32 15.06
N HIS A 87 1.48 14.37 14.57
CA HIS A 87 1.96 13.17 13.91
C HIS A 87 1.75 13.25 12.40
N TYR A 88 2.83 13.29 11.66
CA TYR A 88 2.86 13.33 10.20
C TYR A 88 2.95 11.92 9.63
N HIS A 89 2.10 11.61 8.66
CA HIS A 89 2.16 10.37 7.88
C HIS A 89 2.58 10.69 6.45
N SER A 90 3.69 10.11 6.04
CA SER A 90 4.42 10.34 4.81
C SER A 90 5.28 11.63 4.78
N PHE A 91 6.39 11.57 4.06
CA PHE A 91 7.28 12.72 3.94
C PHE A 91 6.66 13.89 3.18
N ALA A 92 5.80 13.62 2.19
CA ALA A 92 5.15 14.68 1.43
C ALA A 92 4.35 15.65 2.30
N SER A 93 3.75 15.17 3.41
CA SER A 93 3.00 15.99 4.36
C SER A 93 3.88 16.72 5.37
N SER A 94 5.15 16.30 5.52
CA SER A 94 6.07 16.74 6.58
C SER A 94 6.94 17.95 6.20
N ALA A 95 6.73 18.55 5.02
CA ALA A 95 7.57 19.66 4.54
C ALA A 95 7.69 20.84 5.53
N PHE A 96 6.65 21.08 6.30
CA PHE A 96 6.57 22.19 7.27
C PHE A 96 6.47 21.68 8.72
N CYS A 97 6.97 20.48 9.00
CA CYS A 97 6.87 19.86 10.33
C CYS A 97 7.64 20.63 11.44
N ALA A 98 8.57 21.52 11.07
CA ALA A 98 9.23 22.42 12.01
C ALA A 98 8.27 23.49 12.60
N LEU A 99 7.19 23.85 11.90
CA LEU A 99 6.31 24.92 12.30
C LEU A 99 5.61 24.66 13.66
N PRO A 100 4.98 23.51 13.92
CA PRO A 100 4.40 23.21 15.24
C PRO A 100 5.42 23.24 16.39
N LYS A 101 6.69 22.89 16.15
CA LYS A 101 7.74 22.95 17.16
C LYS A 101 8.02 24.34 17.70
N LEU A 102 7.78 25.39 16.91
CA LEU A 102 7.90 26.79 17.36
C LEU A 102 6.90 27.13 18.49
N ARG A 103 5.89 26.28 18.71
CA ARG A 103 4.94 26.37 19.83
C ARG A 103 5.20 25.28 20.89
N GLY A 104 6.37 24.67 20.89
CA GLY A 104 6.73 23.63 21.87
C GLY A 104 6.06 22.27 21.66
N LYS A 105 5.34 22.07 20.53
CA LYS A 105 4.67 20.80 20.25
C LYS A 105 5.67 19.73 19.89
N LYS A 106 5.36 18.49 20.27
CA LYS A 106 6.14 17.32 19.85
C LYS A 106 5.75 16.92 18.43
N VAL A 107 6.72 16.51 17.65
CA VAL A 107 6.55 16.13 16.25
C VAL A 107 7.01 14.71 16.02
N VAL A 108 6.12 13.89 15.47
CA VAL A 108 6.41 12.52 15.06
C VAL A 108 6.18 12.40 13.56
N THR A 109 6.97 11.59 12.88
CA THR A 109 6.74 11.26 11.47
C THR A 109 6.79 9.75 11.26
N THR A 110 5.73 9.20 10.65
CA THR A 110 5.72 7.83 10.13
C THR A 110 6.04 7.84 8.65
N ALA A 111 7.11 7.14 8.30
CA ALA A 111 7.49 6.86 6.92
C ALA A 111 6.71 5.63 6.42
N HIS A 112 5.96 5.80 5.32
CA HIS A 112 5.23 4.72 4.66
C HIS A 112 5.94 4.20 3.41
N ARG A 113 6.81 5.00 2.80
CA ARG A 113 7.66 4.68 1.65
C ARG A 113 8.54 5.88 1.28
N ILE A 114 9.42 5.70 0.32
CA ILE A 114 10.28 6.79 -0.20
C ILE A 114 9.62 7.40 -1.44
N GLU A 115 8.82 8.43 -1.26
CA GLU A 115 7.94 8.97 -2.31
C GLU A 115 8.68 9.62 -3.48
N TRP A 116 9.89 10.17 -3.26
CA TRP A 116 10.64 10.85 -4.33
C TRP A 116 11.29 9.89 -5.33
N GLN A 117 11.33 8.60 -5.03
CA GLN A 117 11.82 7.56 -5.95
C GLN A 117 10.82 7.23 -7.07
N ASP A 118 9.53 7.57 -6.90
CA ASP A 118 8.52 7.34 -7.94
C ASP A 118 8.92 7.98 -9.27
N ALA A 119 8.91 7.20 -10.34
CA ALA A 119 9.29 7.64 -11.69
C ALA A 119 8.40 8.77 -12.25
N LYS A 120 7.15 8.84 -11.79
CA LYS A 120 6.17 9.86 -12.23
C LYS A 120 6.51 11.30 -11.83
N TRP A 121 7.47 11.52 -10.90
CA TRP A 121 7.77 12.84 -10.39
C TRP A 121 8.80 13.57 -11.24
N GLY A 122 8.45 14.74 -11.71
CA GLY A 122 9.38 15.68 -12.33
C GLY A 122 10.41 16.23 -11.32
N ARG A 123 11.47 16.87 -11.84
CA ARG A 123 12.62 17.34 -11.03
C ARG A 123 12.22 18.20 -9.84
N LEU A 124 11.29 19.15 -10.01
CA LEU A 124 10.86 20.07 -8.94
C LEU A 124 10.11 19.33 -7.83
N THR A 125 9.17 18.46 -8.18
CA THR A 125 8.43 17.65 -7.20
C THR A 125 9.38 16.72 -6.44
N ARG A 126 10.32 16.10 -7.15
CA ARG A 126 11.32 15.23 -6.52
C ARG A 126 12.24 16.02 -5.55
N ALA A 127 12.64 17.24 -5.92
CA ALA A 127 13.43 18.11 -5.04
C ALA A 127 12.61 18.50 -3.77
N PHE A 128 11.33 18.83 -3.93
CA PHE A 128 10.42 19.12 -2.82
C PHE A 128 10.27 17.92 -1.89
N LEU A 129 10.05 16.71 -2.42
CA LEU A 129 9.91 15.49 -1.63
C LEU A 129 11.20 15.14 -0.87
N LYS A 130 12.37 15.30 -1.49
CA LYS A 130 13.67 15.15 -0.82
C LYS A 130 13.88 16.19 0.28
N PHE A 131 13.45 17.44 0.07
CA PHE A 131 13.46 18.46 1.10
C PHE A 131 12.55 18.06 2.27
N SER A 132 11.34 17.59 1.97
CA SER A 132 10.36 17.16 2.98
C SER A 132 10.88 15.98 3.83
N GLU A 133 11.52 14.98 3.19
CA GLU A 133 12.19 13.87 3.89
C GLU A 133 13.29 14.40 4.82
N ARG A 134 14.17 15.28 4.32
CA ARG A 134 15.24 15.85 5.15
C ARG A 134 14.70 16.69 6.31
N ALA A 135 13.62 17.44 6.09
CA ALA A 135 12.95 18.21 7.13
C ALA A 135 12.40 17.28 8.23
N ALA A 136 11.68 16.22 7.85
CA ALA A 136 11.16 15.25 8.77
C ALA A 136 12.27 14.55 9.58
N LEU A 137 13.30 14.03 8.91
CA LEU A 137 14.43 13.34 9.56
C LEU A 137 15.19 14.24 10.55
N ARG A 138 15.26 15.56 10.29
CA ARG A 138 15.96 16.50 11.17
C ARG A 138 15.10 17.04 12.30
N THR A 139 13.81 17.20 12.08
CA THR A 139 12.92 17.97 12.95
C THR A 139 12.12 17.08 13.89
N SER A 140 11.73 15.87 13.47
CA SER A 140 10.89 14.98 14.28
C SER A 140 11.59 14.57 15.57
N ASP A 141 10.82 14.54 16.66
CA ASP A 141 11.27 14.06 17.98
C ASP A 141 11.36 12.53 17.97
N ALA A 142 10.44 11.86 17.25
CA ALA A 142 10.47 10.43 16.95
C ALA A 142 10.15 10.16 15.48
N LEU A 143 10.69 9.06 14.98
CA LEU A 143 10.47 8.56 13.63
C LEU A 143 9.99 7.12 13.68
N ILE A 144 8.98 6.80 12.88
CA ILE A 144 8.44 5.45 12.73
C ILE A 144 8.61 5.03 11.27
N ALA A 145 9.05 3.79 11.02
CA ALA A 145 9.04 3.16 9.71
C ALA A 145 8.14 1.92 9.76
N VAL A 146 7.41 1.68 8.67
CA VAL A 146 6.46 0.56 8.59
C VAL A 146 7.11 -0.80 8.28
N SER A 147 8.43 -0.83 8.03
CA SER A 147 9.20 -2.04 7.77
C SER A 147 10.67 -1.83 8.11
N GLN A 148 11.39 -2.92 8.35
CA GLN A 148 12.84 -2.87 8.58
C GLN A 148 13.57 -2.44 7.29
N ALA A 149 13.17 -2.94 6.14
CA ALA A 149 13.73 -2.54 4.84
C ALA A 149 13.64 -1.02 4.62
N LEU A 150 12.51 -0.41 4.98
CA LEU A 150 12.35 1.04 4.89
C LEU A 150 13.25 1.78 5.88
N LYS A 151 13.38 1.28 7.11
CA LYS A 151 14.32 1.82 8.11
C LYS A 151 15.75 1.76 7.59
N ASP A 152 16.19 0.62 7.07
CA ASP A 152 17.56 0.41 6.57
C ASP A 152 17.87 1.33 5.39
N ASP A 153 16.90 1.51 4.47
CA ASP A 153 17.05 2.47 3.37
C ASP A 153 17.15 3.92 3.88
N LEU A 154 16.38 4.31 4.90
CA LEU A 154 16.49 5.62 5.54
C LEU A 154 17.82 5.77 6.30
N MET A 155 18.30 4.71 6.96
CA MET A 155 19.58 4.69 7.69
C MET A 155 20.77 4.89 6.74
N SER A 156 20.73 4.31 5.57
CA SER A 156 21.81 4.49 4.58
C SER A 156 22.01 5.95 4.15
N ARG A 157 21.00 6.80 4.38
CA ARG A 157 20.97 8.21 3.95
C ARG A 157 20.99 9.23 5.10
N SER A 158 20.83 8.79 6.34
CA SER A 158 20.79 9.68 7.51
C SER A 158 21.30 9.00 8.77
N SER A 159 22.32 9.58 9.39
CA SER A 159 22.84 9.13 10.69
C SER A 159 21.82 9.26 11.85
N ARG A 160 20.71 9.96 11.66
CA ARG A 160 19.64 10.09 12.67
C ARG A 160 18.66 8.91 12.69
N ALA A 161 18.86 7.97 11.83
CA ALA A 161 18.01 6.80 11.67
C ALA A 161 18.05 5.82 12.87
N GLU A 162 19.01 5.95 13.77
CA GLU A 162 19.02 5.23 15.06
C GLU A 162 17.74 5.46 15.88
N ARG A 163 17.07 6.59 15.67
CA ARG A 163 15.81 6.96 16.33
C ARG A 163 14.56 6.42 15.62
N ILE A 164 14.71 5.64 14.56
CA ILE A 164 13.58 5.06 13.86
C ILE A 164 13.12 3.79 14.58
N THR A 165 11.88 3.82 15.05
CA THR A 165 11.19 2.64 15.55
C THR A 165 10.47 1.96 14.40
N VAL A 166 10.63 0.65 14.23
CA VAL A 166 9.84 -0.11 13.25
C VAL A 166 8.53 -0.51 13.91
N ILE A 167 7.41 -0.13 13.27
CA ILE A 167 6.06 -0.55 13.67
C ILE A 167 5.34 -0.99 12.40
N SER A 168 5.18 -2.28 12.24
CA SER A 168 4.48 -2.87 11.10
C SER A 168 3.00 -2.53 11.09
N ASN A 169 2.41 -2.40 9.90
CA ASN A 169 0.97 -2.27 9.78
C ASN A 169 0.29 -3.58 10.18
N GLY A 170 -0.89 -3.46 10.74
CA GLY A 170 -1.76 -4.60 10.95
C GLY A 170 -2.46 -5.06 9.65
N ILE A 171 -3.04 -6.23 9.72
CA ILE A 171 -3.87 -6.80 8.67
C ILE A 171 -5.28 -6.96 9.21
N THR A 172 -6.28 -6.67 8.38
CA THR A 172 -7.67 -7.03 8.63
C THR A 172 -8.13 -7.84 7.43
N ARG A 173 -8.54 -9.07 7.68
CA ARG A 173 -9.21 -9.88 6.68
C ARG A 173 -10.70 -9.74 6.89
N ALA A 174 -11.43 -9.37 5.84
CA ALA A 174 -12.89 -9.42 5.83
C ALA A 174 -13.37 -10.87 5.68
N GLU A 175 -14.57 -11.16 6.15
CA GLU A 175 -15.22 -12.44 5.86
C GLU A 175 -15.51 -12.51 4.34
N PRO A 176 -15.07 -13.56 3.65
CA PRO A 176 -15.22 -13.65 2.20
C PRO A 176 -16.69 -13.90 1.82
N VAL A 177 -17.10 -13.32 0.69
CA VAL A 177 -18.37 -13.70 0.07
C VAL A 177 -18.31 -15.11 -0.51
N PRO A 178 -19.44 -15.77 -0.74
CA PRO A 178 -19.49 -17.06 -1.45
C PRO A 178 -18.84 -16.96 -2.84
N SER A 179 -18.18 -18.04 -3.28
CA SER A 179 -17.50 -18.09 -4.60
C SER A 179 -18.45 -17.85 -5.79
N SER A 180 -19.75 -18.12 -5.63
CA SER A 180 -20.76 -17.81 -6.65
C SER A 180 -20.87 -16.31 -6.97
N GLU A 181 -20.48 -15.41 -6.07
CA GLU A 181 -20.42 -13.98 -6.35
C GLU A 181 -19.23 -13.62 -7.28
N LEU A 182 -18.14 -14.41 -7.24
CA LEU A 182 -17.03 -14.26 -8.18
C LEU A 182 -17.44 -14.66 -9.58
N GLU A 183 -18.26 -15.71 -9.73
CA GLU A 183 -18.81 -16.14 -11.01
C GLU A 183 -19.71 -15.05 -11.61
N ALA A 184 -20.49 -14.34 -10.80
CA ALA A 184 -21.29 -13.20 -11.22
C ALA A 184 -20.43 -12.02 -11.73
N LEU A 185 -19.17 -11.93 -11.33
CA LEU A 185 -18.18 -10.97 -11.84
C LEU A 185 -17.44 -11.50 -13.10
N GLY A 186 -17.79 -12.70 -13.60
CA GLY A 186 -17.13 -13.34 -14.72
C GLY A 186 -15.79 -13.99 -14.36
N VAL A 187 -15.53 -14.23 -13.09
CA VAL A 187 -14.28 -14.84 -12.58
C VAL A 187 -14.55 -16.29 -12.18
N ARG A 188 -13.80 -17.22 -12.77
CA ARG A 188 -13.87 -18.64 -12.43
C ARG A 188 -13.02 -18.95 -11.19
N PRO A 189 -13.60 -19.38 -10.06
CA PRO A 189 -12.81 -19.70 -8.87
C PRO A 189 -11.71 -20.73 -9.15
N ASN A 190 -10.52 -20.52 -8.57
CA ASN A 190 -9.32 -21.34 -8.70
C ASN A 190 -8.71 -21.43 -10.13
N ASP A 191 -9.12 -20.54 -11.02
CA ASP A 191 -8.66 -20.52 -12.40
C ASP A 191 -8.29 -19.08 -12.84
N TYR A 192 -7.57 -18.34 -12.00
CA TYR A 192 -7.08 -17.00 -12.31
C TYR A 192 -5.86 -16.60 -11.46
N PHE A 193 -5.06 -15.72 -12.05
CA PHE A 193 -4.06 -14.92 -11.34
C PHE A 193 -4.65 -13.60 -10.92
N LEU A 194 -4.26 -13.10 -9.75
CA LEU A 194 -4.83 -11.91 -9.14
C LEU A 194 -3.79 -10.80 -9.04
N VAL A 195 -4.16 -9.58 -9.40
CA VAL A 195 -3.43 -8.35 -9.07
C VAL A 195 -4.36 -7.43 -8.29
N VAL A 196 -3.95 -6.99 -7.10
CA VAL A 196 -4.75 -6.08 -6.25
C VAL A 196 -3.97 -4.82 -5.98
N GLY A 197 -4.58 -3.66 -6.19
CA GLY A 197 -3.96 -2.39 -5.83
C GLY A 197 -4.47 -1.21 -6.65
N ARG A 198 -3.98 -0.03 -6.29
CA ARG A 198 -4.25 1.18 -7.09
C ARG A 198 -3.65 1.03 -8.49
N VAL A 199 -4.38 1.48 -9.50
CA VAL A 199 -3.87 1.48 -10.87
C VAL A 199 -2.93 2.67 -11.08
N VAL A 200 -1.65 2.43 -10.75
CA VAL A 200 -0.55 3.40 -10.84
C VAL A 200 0.73 2.70 -11.28
N PRO A 201 1.65 3.42 -11.98
CA PRO A 201 2.86 2.80 -12.55
C PRO A 201 3.72 2.05 -11.52
N GLU A 202 3.81 2.55 -10.30
CA GLU A 202 4.63 1.94 -9.25
C GLU A 202 4.17 0.54 -8.82
N LYS A 203 2.96 0.11 -9.23
CA LYS A 203 2.42 -1.24 -8.97
C LYS A 203 2.78 -2.27 -10.05
N GLY A 204 3.37 -1.84 -11.18
CA GLY A 204 3.86 -2.75 -12.21
C GLY A 204 2.78 -3.60 -12.89
N ILE A 205 1.52 -3.11 -12.96
CA ILE A 205 0.41 -3.85 -13.59
C ILE A 205 0.70 -4.14 -15.06
N ASP A 206 1.40 -3.25 -15.74
CA ASP A 206 1.90 -3.41 -17.10
C ASP A 206 2.84 -4.61 -17.25
N VAL A 207 3.68 -4.87 -16.23
CA VAL A 207 4.57 -6.05 -16.18
C VAL A 207 3.73 -7.33 -16.08
N ALA A 208 2.71 -7.36 -15.21
CA ALA A 208 1.82 -8.51 -15.09
C ALA A 208 1.05 -8.79 -16.39
N ILE A 209 0.54 -7.75 -17.06
CA ILE A 209 -0.15 -7.89 -18.35
C ILE A 209 0.82 -8.42 -19.42
N THR A 210 2.04 -7.88 -19.52
CA THR A 210 3.04 -8.35 -20.47
C THR A 210 3.40 -9.82 -20.24
N ALA A 211 3.66 -10.21 -19.01
CA ALA A 211 3.96 -11.59 -18.63
C ALA A 211 2.82 -12.55 -18.98
N TYR A 212 1.58 -12.13 -18.70
CA TYR A 212 0.40 -12.92 -19.01
C TYR A 212 0.20 -13.10 -20.52
N LEU A 213 0.38 -12.04 -21.33
CA LEU A 213 0.31 -12.11 -22.80
C LEU A 213 1.40 -13.01 -23.38
N GLU A 214 2.60 -12.98 -22.81
CA GLU A 214 3.69 -13.89 -23.21
C GLU A 214 3.32 -15.36 -22.95
N LEU A 215 2.70 -15.65 -21.79
CA LEU A 215 2.23 -17.01 -21.49
C LEU A 215 1.14 -17.49 -22.46
N LEU A 216 0.21 -16.62 -22.85
CA LEU A 216 -0.80 -16.95 -23.85
C LEU A 216 -0.15 -17.31 -25.20
N GLY A 217 0.84 -16.51 -25.64
CA GLY A 217 1.57 -16.78 -26.88
C GLY A 217 2.40 -18.08 -26.87
N ARG A 218 2.89 -18.50 -25.70
CA ARG A 218 3.59 -19.79 -25.54
C ARG A 218 2.63 -20.98 -25.67
N GLY A 219 1.38 -20.84 -25.19
CA GLY A 219 0.35 -21.89 -25.27
C GLY A 219 -0.12 -22.20 -26.69
N ASP A 220 -0.01 -21.23 -27.62
CA ASP A 220 -0.35 -21.39 -29.03
C ASP A 220 0.81 -21.94 -29.88
N GLY A 221 2.02 -22.04 -29.29
CA GLY A 221 3.23 -22.54 -29.95
C GLY A 221 3.60 -23.97 -29.54
N GLN A 222 4.48 -24.63 -30.36
CA GLN A 222 4.96 -25.99 -30.12
C GLN A 222 5.97 -26.11 -28.94
N ASP A 223 5.98 -25.20 -27.98
CA ASP A 223 6.83 -25.29 -26.80
C ASP A 223 6.27 -26.33 -25.82
N SER A 224 6.99 -27.47 -25.75
CA SER A 224 6.61 -28.68 -24.99
C SER A 224 6.60 -28.50 -23.45
N ASP A 225 7.03 -27.36 -22.93
CA ASP A 225 7.21 -27.14 -21.50
C ASP A 225 6.01 -26.42 -20.82
N MET A 226 4.96 -26.08 -21.58
CA MET A 226 3.73 -25.54 -21.02
C MET A 226 2.63 -26.61 -20.94
N PRO A 227 1.84 -26.64 -19.83
CA PRO A 227 0.62 -27.42 -19.83
C PRO A 227 -0.25 -26.96 -21.01
N SER A 228 -0.50 -27.83 -21.97
CA SER A 228 -1.37 -27.54 -23.10
C SER A 228 -2.73 -27.06 -22.59
N GLY A 229 -3.06 -25.77 -22.87
CA GLY A 229 -4.34 -25.19 -22.50
C GLY A 229 -4.38 -24.43 -21.17
N MET A 230 -3.50 -23.42 -20.97
CA MET A 230 -3.68 -22.49 -19.85
C MET A 230 -5.08 -21.88 -19.87
N THR A 231 -5.89 -22.23 -18.87
CA THR A 231 -7.28 -21.74 -18.73
C THR A 231 -7.37 -20.53 -17.81
N ALA A 232 -6.41 -20.36 -16.91
CA ALA A 232 -6.41 -19.33 -15.89
C ALA A 232 -6.38 -17.90 -16.48
N ASP A 233 -7.30 -17.07 -16.06
CA ASP A 233 -7.43 -15.67 -16.48
C ASP A 233 -6.55 -14.74 -15.61
N LEU A 234 -6.40 -13.48 -16.00
CA LEU A 234 -5.78 -12.45 -15.16
C LEU A 234 -6.86 -11.49 -14.66
N VAL A 235 -7.00 -11.40 -13.33
CA VAL A 235 -7.95 -10.53 -12.65
C VAL A 235 -7.22 -9.36 -12.01
N ILE A 236 -7.62 -8.14 -12.35
CA ILE A 236 -7.03 -6.89 -11.84
C ILE A 236 -8.09 -6.14 -11.04
N VAL A 237 -7.83 -5.97 -9.74
CA VAL A 237 -8.71 -5.29 -8.79
C VAL A 237 -8.09 -3.97 -8.34
N GLY A 238 -8.87 -2.91 -8.46
CA GLY A 238 -8.49 -1.55 -8.11
C GLY A 238 -8.75 -0.57 -9.24
N ALA A 239 -8.53 0.70 -8.98
CA ALA A 239 -8.73 1.76 -9.97
C ALA A 239 -7.69 2.87 -9.83
N ALA A 240 -7.56 3.69 -10.84
CA ALA A 240 -6.86 4.96 -10.76
C ALA A 240 -7.67 5.95 -9.89
N ARG A 241 -6.98 6.85 -9.18
CA ARG A 241 -7.63 7.85 -8.31
C ARG A 241 -8.62 8.77 -9.04
N ARG A 242 -8.41 8.98 -10.33
CA ARG A 242 -9.27 9.83 -11.18
C ARG A 242 -9.78 9.02 -12.37
N ALA A 243 -11.07 9.12 -12.63
CA ALA A 243 -11.65 8.57 -13.85
C ALA A 243 -10.96 9.17 -15.10
N GLY A 244 -10.84 8.38 -16.19
CA GLY A 244 -10.18 8.81 -17.42
C GLY A 244 -8.65 8.90 -17.32
N ASN A 245 -8.03 8.20 -16.39
CA ASN A 245 -6.58 8.17 -16.23
C ASN A 245 -5.92 7.51 -17.47
N GLU A 246 -4.94 8.22 -18.06
CA GLU A 246 -4.24 7.75 -19.27
C GLU A 246 -3.50 6.42 -19.06
N TYR A 247 -2.92 6.20 -17.86
CA TYR A 247 -2.23 4.95 -17.55
C TYR A 247 -3.20 3.77 -17.52
N GLU A 248 -4.37 3.91 -16.86
CA GLU A 248 -5.40 2.87 -16.87
C GLU A 248 -5.90 2.59 -18.30
N ALA A 249 -6.11 3.62 -19.11
CA ALA A 249 -6.48 3.45 -20.51
C ALA A 249 -5.37 2.76 -21.33
N ALA A 250 -4.10 3.03 -21.04
CA ALA A 250 -2.96 2.35 -21.66
C ALA A 250 -2.92 0.86 -21.30
N LEU A 251 -3.14 0.51 -20.03
CA LEU A 251 -3.22 -0.88 -19.57
C LEU A 251 -4.35 -1.66 -20.27
N LYS A 252 -5.53 -1.05 -20.41
CA LYS A 252 -6.67 -1.68 -21.12
C LYS A 252 -6.36 -1.91 -22.61
N ARG A 253 -5.64 -0.98 -23.27
CA ARG A 253 -5.16 -1.20 -24.64
C ARG A 253 -4.11 -2.31 -24.72
N GLN A 254 -3.18 -2.36 -23.77
CA GLN A 254 -2.17 -3.41 -23.67
C GLN A 254 -2.81 -4.79 -23.49
N ALA A 255 -3.89 -4.87 -22.71
CA ALA A 255 -4.61 -6.11 -22.41
C ALA A 255 -5.48 -6.61 -23.59
N ALA A 256 -5.79 -5.78 -24.58
CA ALA A 256 -6.71 -6.13 -25.67
C ALA A 256 -6.36 -7.44 -26.43
N PRO A 257 -5.06 -7.78 -26.69
CA PRO A 257 -4.71 -9.03 -27.36
C PRO A 257 -5.11 -10.30 -26.58
N ALA A 258 -5.39 -10.20 -25.28
CA ALA A 258 -5.81 -11.36 -24.46
C ALA A 258 -7.25 -11.85 -24.78
N GLY A 259 -7.98 -11.22 -25.69
CA GLY A 259 -9.30 -11.70 -26.13
C GLY A 259 -10.35 -11.76 -25.01
N GLY A 260 -10.27 -10.91 -23.99
CA GLY A 260 -11.21 -10.87 -22.86
C GLY A 260 -10.76 -11.67 -21.62
N ARG A 261 -9.62 -12.33 -21.64
CA ARG A 261 -9.08 -13.11 -20.52
C ARG A 261 -8.38 -12.25 -19.45
N ILE A 262 -8.33 -10.93 -19.61
CA ILE A 262 -7.86 -9.98 -18.59
C ILE A 262 -9.04 -9.15 -18.12
N HIS A 263 -9.42 -9.32 -16.85
CA HIS A 263 -10.59 -8.70 -16.24
C HIS A 263 -10.17 -7.51 -15.37
N PHE A 264 -10.68 -6.32 -15.68
CA PHE A 264 -10.53 -5.13 -14.83
C PHE A 264 -11.80 -4.94 -14.01
N LEU A 265 -11.79 -5.39 -12.76
CA LEU A 265 -12.97 -5.36 -11.91
C LEU A 265 -13.20 -4.02 -11.20
N GLY A 266 -12.27 -3.06 -11.36
CA GLY A 266 -12.36 -1.81 -10.62
C GLY A 266 -12.17 -2.01 -9.10
N VAL A 267 -12.70 -1.07 -8.31
CA VAL A 267 -12.67 -1.17 -6.84
C VAL A 267 -13.75 -2.13 -6.39
N GLN A 268 -13.37 -3.11 -5.58
CA GLN A 268 -14.27 -4.10 -5.02
C GLN A 268 -14.40 -3.95 -3.51
N PRO A 269 -15.54 -4.37 -2.91
CA PRO A 269 -15.70 -4.45 -1.46
C PRO A 269 -14.67 -5.37 -0.82
N PRO A 270 -14.28 -5.14 0.45
CA PRO A 270 -13.29 -5.95 1.15
C PRO A 270 -13.62 -7.45 1.18
N GLU A 271 -14.91 -7.80 1.28
CA GLU A 271 -15.42 -9.17 1.34
C GLU A 271 -15.23 -9.89 -0.01
N VAL A 272 -15.41 -9.18 -1.12
CA VAL A 272 -15.13 -9.69 -2.47
C VAL A 272 -13.62 -9.86 -2.68
N VAL A 273 -12.82 -8.90 -2.22
CA VAL A 273 -11.35 -9.01 -2.29
C VAL A 273 -10.85 -10.19 -1.47
N ALA A 274 -11.44 -10.44 -0.28
CA ALA A 274 -11.11 -11.61 0.53
C ALA A 274 -11.40 -12.91 -0.21
N ALA A 275 -12.58 -13.04 -0.86
CA ALA A 275 -12.93 -14.20 -1.66
C ALA A 275 -11.99 -14.35 -2.88
N LEU A 276 -11.58 -13.24 -3.49
CA LEU A 276 -10.61 -13.28 -4.60
C LEU A 276 -9.24 -13.80 -4.15
N TYR A 277 -8.77 -13.48 -2.94
CA TYR A 277 -7.54 -14.07 -2.42
C TYR A 277 -7.71 -15.58 -2.14
N ASP A 278 -8.85 -16.02 -1.59
CA ASP A 278 -9.09 -17.41 -1.24
C ASP A 278 -9.11 -18.35 -2.47
N HIS A 279 -9.52 -17.82 -3.61
CA HIS A 279 -9.72 -18.58 -4.84
C HIS A 279 -8.75 -18.23 -5.97
N ALA A 280 -7.72 -17.41 -5.74
CA ALA A 280 -6.69 -17.15 -6.72
C ALA A 280 -5.69 -18.30 -6.83
N THR A 281 -5.26 -18.62 -8.03
CA THR A 281 -4.11 -19.52 -8.26
C THR A 281 -2.85 -18.93 -7.63
N ALA A 282 -2.62 -17.65 -7.84
CA ALA A 282 -1.61 -16.86 -7.14
C ALA A 282 -1.91 -15.36 -7.20
N LEU A 283 -1.46 -14.62 -6.18
CA LEU A 283 -1.33 -13.16 -6.26
C LEU A 283 -0.05 -12.81 -7.01
N LEU A 284 -0.14 -11.96 -8.02
CA LEU A 284 1.01 -11.34 -8.69
C LEU A 284 1.25 -9.95 -8.09
N ALA A 285 2.42 -9.75 -7.51
CA ALA A 285 2.83 -8.49 -6.87
C ALA A 285 4.05 -7.87 -7.58
N PRO A 286 3.90 -7.31 -8.80
CA PRO A 286 5.00 -6.84 -9.63
C PRO A 286 5.44 -5.41 -9.30
N SER A 287 5.27 -4.97 -8.05
CA SER A 287 5.54 -3.59 -7.64
C SER A 287 7.01 -3.21 -7.81
N TYR A 288 7.25 -1.97 -8.24
CA TYR A 288 8.58 -1.37 -8.29
C TYR A 288 9.03 -0.83 -6.93
N GLN A 289 8.09 -0.50 -6.06
CA GLN A 289 8.38 0.04 -4.74
C GLN A 289 7.18 -0.12 -3.78
N GLU A 290 7.49 -0.55 -2.57
CA GLU A 290 6.56 -0.60 -1.43
C GLU A 290 7.25 -0.13 -0.15
N GLY A 291 6.46 0.24 0.85
CA GLY A 291 6.98 0.40 2.22
C GLY A 291 6.68 -0.85 3.04
N GLN A 292 5.40 -1.18 3.12
CA GLN A 292 4.90 -2.48 3.57
C GLN A 292 3.68 -2.82 2.72
N PRO A 293 3.73 -3.87 1.89
CA PRO A 293 2.70 -4.19 0.91
C PRO A 293 1.50 -4.89 1.57
N LEU A 294 0.50 -4.11 2.02
CA LEU A 294 -0.69 -4.65 2.71
C LEU A 294 -1.43 -5.71 1.89
N VAL A 295 -1.53 -5.54 0.58
CA VAL A 295 -2.21 -6.50 -0.31
C VAL A 295 -1.49 -7.85 -0.34
N VAL A 296 -0.16 -7.86 -0.23
CA VAL A 296 0.63 -9.09 -0.11
C VAL A 296 0.39 -9.75 1.24
N ALA A 297 0.41 -8.96 2.31
CA ALA A 297 0.15 -9.45 3.66
C ALA A 297 -1.29 -10.01 3.80
N GLU A 298 -2.28 -9.39 3.15
CA GLU A 298 -3.66 -9.89 3.09
C GLU A 298 -3.75 -11.22 2.32
N ALA A 299 -3.05 -11.35 1.19
CA ALA A 299 -2.97 -12.59 0.43
C ALA A 299 -2.30 -13.72 1.22
N MET A 300 -1.20 -13.41 1.93
CA MET A 300 -0.55 -14.35 2.84
C MET A 300 -1.52 -14.84 3.93
N ALA A 301 -2.28 -13.93 4.56
CA ALA A 301 -3.27 -14.27 5.57
C ALA A 301 -4.42 -15.14 5.03
N ALA A 302 -4.70 -15.05 3.73
CA ALA A 302 -5.65 -15.91 3.02
C ALA A 302 -5.06 -17.27 2.61
N GLY A 303 -3.76 -17.49 2.78
CA GLY A 303 -3.09 -18.69 2.28
C GLY A 303 -2.92 -18.70 0.76
N CYS A 304 -3.04 -17.55 0.11
CA CYS A 304 -2.83 -17.40 -1.32
C CYS A 304 -1.33 -17.49 -1.65
N CYS A 305 -0.98 -18.26 -2.67
CA CYS A 305 0.37 -18.26 -3.22
C CYS A 305 0.73 -16.87 -3.74
N VAL A 306 1.98 -16.44 -3.55
CA VAL A 306 2.43 -15.11 -3.98
C VAL A 306 3.61 -15.26 -4.94
N VAL A 307 3.55 -14.55 -6.08
CA VAL A 307 4.66 -14.31 -6.99
C VAL A 307 4.97 -12.82 -6.96
N ALA A 308 6.14 -12.45 -6.47
CA ALA A 308 6.47 -11.05 -6.16
C ALA A 308 7.77 -10.60 -6.82
N SER A 309 7.87 -9.31 -7.13
CA SER A 309 9.15 -8.68 -7.48
C SER A 309 10.12 -8.72 -6.29
N ASP A 310 11.42 -8.73 -6.56
CA ASP A 310 12.51 -8.84 -5.59
C ASP A 310 12.85 -7.54 -4.84
N ILE A 311 11.87 -6.65 -4.66
CA ILE A 311 12.06 -5.43 -3.86
C ILE A 311 12.23 -5.77 -2.37
N ALA A 312 13.02 -4.97 -1.65
CA ALA A 312 13.35 -5.22 -0.25
C ALA A 312 12.13 -5.43 0.65
N ALA A 313 11.02 -4.71 0.42
CA ALA A 313 9.79 -4.85 1.20
C ALA A 313 9.07 -6.21 0.95
N HIS A 314 9.17 -6.77 -0.26
CA HIS A 314 8.65 -8.10 -0.55
C HIS A 314 9.55 -9.19 0.05
N LEU A 315 10.87 -9.05 -0.12
CA LEU A 315 11.84 -10.00 0.44
C LEU A 315 11.72 -10.07 1.97
N GLU A 316 11.58 -8.92 2.66
CA GLU A 316 11.37 -8.88 4.12
C GLU A 316 10.09 -9.58 4.55
N LEU A 317 8.97 -9.28 3.89
CA LEU A 317 7.66 -9.78 4.29
C LEU A 317 7.48 -11.26 3.99
N LEU A 318 7.86 -11.68 2.78
CA LEU A 318 7.60 -13.02 2.24
C LEU A 318 8.69 -14.03 2.59
N ASP A 319 9.97 -13.60 2.67
CA ASP A 319 11.12 -14.47 2.94
C ASP A 319 11.15 -15.67 1.97
N ASP A 320 11.13 -16.91 2.47
CA ASP A 320 11.12 -18.14 1.68
C ASP A 320 9.71 -18.69 1.33
N THR A 321 8.65 -17.88 1.58
CA THR A 321 7.25 -18.31 1.40
C THR A 321 6.64 -17.87 0.07
N ALA A 322 7.45 -17.44 -0.89
CA ALA A 322 6.98 -16.97 -2.19
C ALA A 322 7.99 -17.27 -3.32
N THR A 323 7.53 -17.12 -4.55
CA THR A 323 8.39 -17.10 -5.72
C THR A 323 8.74 -15.66 -6.08
N PHE A 324 10.03 -15.36 -6.24
CA PHE A 324 10.50 -14.02 -6.61
C PHE A 324 10.98 -13.97 -8.06
N PHE A 325 10.82 -12.77 -8.65
CA PHE A 325 11.36 -12.47 -9.96
C PHE A 325 12.02 -11.07 -9.96
N PRO A 326 13.00 -10.80 -10.85
CA PRO A 326 13.65 -9.48 -10.94
C PRO A 326 12.64 -8.36 -11.23
N THR A 327 12.71 -7.28 -10.48
CA THR A 327 11.79 -6.14 -10.58
C THR A 327 11.73 -5.58 -12.00
N GLY A 328 10.54 -5.56 -12.58
CA GLY A 328 10.26 -5.05 -13.94
C GLY A 328 10.50 -6.05 -15.07
N ASP A 329 10.95 -7.27 -14.77
CA ASP A 329 11.18 -8.32 -15.76
C ASP A 329 9.92 -9.16 -15.99
N ALA A 330 9.18 -8.83 -17.05
CA ALA A 330 7.94 -9.54 -17.42
C ALA A 330 8.22 -11.00 -17.86
N HIS A 331 9.37 -11.25 -18.52
CA HIS A 331 9.74 -12.61 -18.95
C HIS A 331 10.02 -13.52 -17.76
N ALA A 332 10.78 -13.03 -16.78
CA ALA A 332 11.02 -13.75 -15.53
C ALA A 332 9.72 -13.99 -14.74
N LEU A 333 8.79 -13.02 -14.73
CA LEU A 333 7.47 -13.21 -14.14
C LEU A 333 6.67 -14.29 -14.88
N ALA A 334 6.68 -14.31 -16.23
CA ALA A 334 6.02 -15.36 -17.02
C ALA A 334 6.60 -16.74 -16.67
N ASN A 335 7.92 -16.87 -16.54
CA ASN A 335 8.57 -18.13 -16.13
C ASN A 335 8.16 -18.54 -14.70
N ALA A 336 8.10 -17.59 -13.76
CA ALA A 336 7.65 -17.89 -12.40
C ALA A 336 6.19 -18.37 -12.36
N ILE A 337 5.31 -17.77 -13.15
CA ILE A 337 3.91 -18.21 -13.30
C ILE A 337 3.85 -19.62 -13.90
N ALA A 338 4.65 -19.93 -14.93
CA ALA A 338 4.70 -21.25 -15.53
C ALA A 338 5.11 -22.33 -14.52
N VAL A 339 6.08 -22.05 -13.64
CA VAL A 339 6.48 -22.94 -12.54
C VAL A 339 5.32 -23.22 -11.59
N ILE A 340 4.57 -22.19 -11.19
CA ILE A 340 3.39 -22.32 -10.31
C ILE A 340 2.30 -23.19 -10.98
N LEU A 341 2.05 -23.01 -12.27
CA LEU A 341 1.08 -23.80 -13.02
C LEU A 341 1.50 -25.27 -13.14
N ALA A 342 2.79 -25.53 -13.32
CA ALA A 342 3.32 -26.88 -13.43
C ALA A 342 3.34 -27.65 -12.09
N ALA A 343 3.30 -26.92 -10.94
CA ALA A 343 3.40 -27.53 -9.61
C ALA A 343 2.32 -26.94 -8.64
N PRO A 344 1.02 -27.23 -8.85
CA PRO A 344 -0.06 -26.67 -8.03
C PRO A 344 0.01 -27.02 -6.54
N GLU A 345 0.63 -28.18 -6.21
CA GLU A 345 0.86 -28.57 -4.80
C GLU A 345 1.90 -27.70 -4.12
N ALA A 346 2.99 -27.38 -4.83
CA ALA A 346 4.00 -26.44 -4.32
C ALA A 346 3.41 -25.04 -4.14
N ALA A 347 2.53 -24.59 -5.03
CA ALA A 347 1.82 -23.33 -4.86
C ALA A 347 0.97 -23.29 -3.58
N ARG A 348 0.25 -24.37 -3.28
CA ARG A 348 -0.51 -24.50 -2.02
C ARG A 348 0.38 -24.54 -0.79
N ASP A 349 1.54 -25.20 -0.86
CA ASP A 349 2.50 -25.22 0.23
C ASP A 349 3.07 -23.81 0.51
N PHE A 350 3.43 -23.06 -0.53
CA PHE A 350 3.85 -21.66 -0.39
C PHE A 350 2.78 -20.83 0.31
N GLY A 351 1.52 -20.94 -0.10
CA GLY A 351 0.40 -20.24 0.53
C GLY A 351 0.23 -20.61 2.01
N ALA A 352 0.28 -21.89 2.36
CA ALA A 352 0.15 -22.36 3.74
C ALA A 352 1.31 -21.87 4.63
N ARG A 353 2.55 -21.89 4.11
CA ARG A 353 3.72 -21.34 4.83
C ARG A 353 3.59 -19.83 5.00
N ALA A 354 3.13 -19.10 3.97
CA ALA A 354 2.88 -17.67 4.04
C ALA A 354 1.82 -17.31 5.10
N ALA A 355 0.72 -18.06 5.17
CA ALA A 355 -0.30 -17.87 6.20
C ALA A 355 0.24 -18.13 7.60
N THR A 356 1.06 -19.16 7.78
CA THR A 356 1.73 -19.47 9.05
C THR A 356 2.67 -18.34 9.47
N ARG A 357 3.48 -17.83 8.55
CA ARG A 357 4.40 -16.71 8.80
C ARG A 357 3.66 -15.45 9.26
N ILE A 358 2.57 -15.08 8.58
CA ILE A 358 1.75 -13.92 8.97
C ILE A 358 1.10 -14.12 10.33
N ALA A 359 0.57 -15.32 10.62
CA ALA A 359 -0.06 -15.61 11.89
C ALA A 359 0.92 -15.60 13.08
N GLN A 360 2.18 -15.94 12.85
CA GLN A 360 3.25 -15.90 13.85
C GLN A 360 3.90 -14.52 14.00
N GLY A 361 3.74 -13.64 13.02
CA GLY A 361 4.26 -12.28 13.05
C GLY A 361 3.34 -11.31 13.79
N ASP A 362 3.89 -10.15 14.17
CA ASP A 362 3.14 -9.09 14.86
C ASP A 362 2.47 -8.14 13.86
N TYR A 363 1.54 -8.69 13.05
CA TYR A 363 0.78 -7.95 12.04
C TYR A 363 -0.63 -7.61 12.52
N SER A 364 -0.75 -7.16 13.77
CA SER A 364 -2.02 -6.76 14.40
C SER A 364 -2.15 -5.24 14.45
N TRP A 365 -3.32 -4.71 14.07
CA TRP A 365 -3.61 -3.28 14.24
C TRP A 365 -3.64 -2.87 15.72
N ASP A 366 -3.98 -3.78 16.63
CA ASP A 366 -3.96 -3.50 18.07
C ASP A 366 -2.52 -3.35 18.57
N ALA A 367 -1.63 -4.26 18.18
CA ALA A 367 -0.21 -4.16 18.50
C ALA A 367 0.43 -2.90 17.90
N ALA A 368 0.12 -2.59 16.62
CA ALA A 368 0.60 -1.38 15.95
C ALA A 368 0.11 -0.09 16.65
N ALA A 369 -1.15 -0.05 17.10
CA ALA A 369 -1.70 1.08 17.82
C ALA A 369 -1.03 1.25 19.19
N ILE A 370 -0.89 0.16 19.97
CA ILE A 370 -0.21 0.16 21.26
C ILE A 370 1.25 0.63 21.11
N ALA A 371 1.97 0.10 20.13
CA ALA A 371 3.36 0.49 19.89
C ALA A 371 3.47 1.97 19.47
N THR A 372 2.55 2.45 18.61
CA THR A 372 2.49 3.86 18.23
C THR A 372 2.19 4.74 19.44
N GLU A 373 1.20 4.39 20.24
CA GLU A 373 0.85 5.16 21.45
C GLU A 373 2.01 5.22 22.45
N ARG A 374 2.76 4.14 22.64
CA ARG A 374 3.98 4.14 23.48
C ARG A 374 5.03 5.12 22.97
N VAL A 375 5.25 5.18 21.65
CA VAL A 375 6.17 6.17 21.06
C VAL A 375 5.66 7.59 21.35
N LEU A 376 4.36 7.85 21.15
CA LEU A 376 3.77 9.17 21.40
C LEU A 376 3.86 9.57 22.89
N ALA A 377 3.58 8.65 23.80
CA ALA A 377 3.62 8.88 25.26
C ALA A 377 5.03 9.05 25.81
N SER A 378 6.07 8.61 25.09
CA SER A 378 7.47 8.74 25.51
C SER A 378 8.07 10.14 25.24
N LEU A 379 7.33 11.03 24.58
CA LEU A 379 7.79 12.37 24.18
C LEU A 379 7.42 13.45 25.20
#